data_a7faa1584bb58e70f1f59c328795f3b8
#
_entry.id   a7faa1584bb58e70f1f59c328795f3b8
#
_cell.length_a   1.000
_cell.length_b   1.000
_cell.length_c   1.000
_cell.angle_alpha   90.00
_cell.angle_beta   90.00
_cell.angle_gamma   90.00
#
_symmetry.space_group_name_H-M   'P 1'
#
loop_
_entity.id
_entity.type
_entity.pdbx_description
1 polymer ?
#
loop_
_entity_poly.entity_id
_entity_poly.type
_entity_poly.pdbx_seq_one_letter_code
_entity_poly.pdbx_strand_id
1 'polypeptide(L)'
;HLVLKIDSTQSTASDRMAFYINGVQDNENTDITATVYPSQNLEFKWGENGISYTVGRRTHSGYVDNGDMQIADFHYVSGYAYDATAFGYFDDQTGIWRPKKYTGSYGSAGWHLEFKDNSSTSALGKDTSGNGNDFTANGLSVSSGLDNDSSLDTPTNIFPTLNPTAAFLNGSSSYASEGNLQWNGVNNNQAGCPASMAFPSTGKWYWEIKLLSSNTNFSFGITPDTYSNTTNPATPTGSIGYAAYGSKIVSGTETASWAVDFDNSDTAAAALDMD
;
A
#
# COMPACT_ATOMS: atom_id res chain seq x y z
N HIS A 1 0.34 -1.69 9.90
CA HIS A 1 1.57 -2.15 10.57
C HIS A 1 1.33 -3.52 11.16
N LEU A 2 2.18 -4.50 10.81
CA LEU A 2 2.05 -5.90 11.25
C LEU A 2 3.29 -6.28 12.04
N VAL A 3 3.12 -6.99 13.17
CA VAL A 3 4.23 -7.56 13.94
C VAL A 3 3.90 -9.00 14.31
N LEU A 4 4.80 -9.91 13.98
CA LEU A 4 4.77 -11.28 14.45
C LEU A 4 5.86 -11.46 15.50
N LYS A 5 5.47 -11.75 16.75
CA LYS A 5 6.36 -12.09 17.85
C LYS A 5 6.38 -13.61 18.02
N ILE A 6 7.57 -14.18 18.10
CA ILE A 6 7.74 -15.60 18.38
C ILE A 6 8.76 -15.77 19.53
N ASP A 7 8.37 -16.44 20.59
CA ASP A 7 9.22 -16.82 21.71
C ASP A 7 8.92 -18.26 22.12
N SER A 8 9.60 -19.21 21.52
CA SER A 8 9.40 -20.63 21.79
C SER A 8 9.82 -21.06 23.19
N THR A 9 10.53 -20.23 23.97
CA THR A 9 10.98 -20.58 25.33
C THR A 9 9.85 -20.55 26.36
N GLN A 10 8.73 -19.89 26.05
CA GLN A 10 7.60 -19.75 26.94
C GLN A 10 6.98 -21.10 27.30
N SER A 11 6.65 -21.29 28.61
CA SER A 11 6.05 -22.52 29.09
C SER A 11 4.61 -22.70 28.59
N THR A 12 3.82 -21.62 28.55
CA THR A 12 2.47 -21.59 27.99
C THR A 12 2.51 -21.55 26.47
N ALA A 13 1.78 -22.45 25.82
CA ALA A 13 1.81 -22.54 24.35
C ALA A 13 1.31 -21.27 23.67
N SER A 14 0.25 -20.64 24.19
CA SER A 14 -0.31 -19.38 23.67
C SER A 14 0.65 -18.19 23.76
N ASP A 15 1.61 -18.22 24.67
CA ASP A 15 2.56 -17.12 24.86
C ASP A 15 3.75 -17.22 23.91
N ARG A 16 3.88 -18.33 23.16
CA ARG A 16 5.00 -18.57 22.23
C ARG A 16 4.88 -17.81 20.93
N MET A 17 3.68 -17.35 20.59
CA MET A 17 3.43 -16.60 19.36
C MET A 17 2.35 -15.56 19.60
N ALA A 18 2.58 -14.33 19.16
CA ALA A 18 1.61 -13.27 19.18
C ALA A 18 1.69 -12.49 17.85
N PHE A 19 0.52 -12.13 17.33
CA PHE A 19 0.38 -11.31 16.14
C PHE A 19 -0.25 -9.97 16.52
N TYR A 20 0.26 -8.88 15.95
CA TYR A 20 -0.21 -7.52 16.21
C TYR A 20 -0.57 -6.84 14.91
N ILE A 21 -1.71 -6.16 14.91
CA ILE A 21 -2.16 -5.28 13.81
C ILE A 21 -2.27 -3.87 14.38
N ASN A 22 -1.54 -2.93 13.80
CA ASN A 22 -1.52 -1.54 14.25
C ASN A 22 -1.36 -1.38 15.77
N GLY A 23 -0.43 -2.12 16.35
CA GLY A 23 -0.10 -2.06 17.77
C GLY A 23 -1.00 -2.86 18.70
N VAL A 24 -2.14 -3.36 18.22
CA VAL A 24 -3.09 -4.17 19.00
C VAL A 24 -2.81 -5.64 18.74
N GLN A 25 -2.69 -6.43 19.82
CA GLN A 25 -2.55 -7.87 19.68
C GLN A 25 -3.88 -8.46 19.18
N ASP A 26 -3.78 -9.23 18.11
CA ASP A 26 -4.92 -9.97 17.57
C ASP A 26 -5.17 -11.23 18.43
N ASN A 27 -6.12 -11.11 19.33
CA ASN A 27 -6.57 -12.22 20.19
C ASN A 27 -7.87 -12.86 19.67
N GLU A 28 -8.46 -12.30 18.61
CA GLU A 28 -9.83 -12.63 18.20
C GLU A 28 -9.89 -13.35 16.85
N ASN A 29 -8.82 -13.99 16.43
CA ASN A 29 -8.89 -14.73 15.17
C ASN A 29 -9.80 -15.97 15.33
N THR A 30 -11.11 -15.71 15.36
CA THR A 30 -12.17 -16.73 15.47
C THR A 30 -12.23 -17.64 14.24
N ASP A 31 -11.56 -17.27 13.15
CA ASP A 31 -11.50 -18.04 11.92
C ASP A 31 -10.41 -19.13 11.95
N ILE A 32 -9.46 -19.04 12.90
CA ILE A 32 -8.48 -20.10 13.13
C ILE A 32 -9.03 -21.12 14.10
N THR A 33 -9.73 -22.12 13.58
CA THR A 33 -10.33 -23.20 14.37
C THR A 33 -9.32 -24.17 14.98
N ALA A 34 -8.05 -24.09 14.62
CA ALA A 34 -6.96 -24.88 15.19
C ALA A 34 -5.67 -24.06 15.22
N THR A 35 -5.42 -23.38 16.33
CA THR A 35 -4.13 -22.70 16.54
C THR A 35 -3.09 -23.72 16.96
N VAL A 36 -2.13 -23.98 16.09
CA VAL A 36 -0.97 -24.81 16.42
C VAL A 36 0.17 -23.87 16.81
N TYR A 37 0.47 -23.83 18.09
CA TYR A 37 1.62 -23.07 18.59
C TYR A 37 2.91 -23.85 18.41
N PRO A 38 4.06 -23.17 18.27
CA PRO A 38 5.36 -23.82 18.25
C PRO A 38 5.57 -24.71 19.48
N SER A 39 6.29 -25.82 19.33
CA SER A 39 6.74 -26.60 20.49
C SER A 39 7.65 -25.74 21.37
N GLN A 40 7.64 -26.02 22.69
CA GLN A 40 8.55 -25.32 23.59
C GLN A 40 10.00 -25.61 23.21
N ASN A 41 10.82 -24.55 23.21
CA ASN A 41 12.23 -24.57 22.80
C ASN A 41 12.45 -25.03 21.34
N LEU A 42 11.43 -24.84 20.47
CA LEU A 42 11.60 -25.06 19.04
C LEU A 42 12.63 -24.04 18.50
N GLU A 43 13.70 -24.54 17.90
CA GLU A 43 14.63 -23.70 17.15
C GLU A 43 14.06 -23.46 15.75
N PHE A 44 13.85 -22.22 15.42
CA PHE A 44 13.44 -21.82 14.06
C PHE A 44 14.69 -21.72 13.18
N LYS A 45 14.59 -22.30 12.01
CA LYS A 45 15.69 -22.26 11.01
C LYS A 45 15.81 -20.94 10.25
N TRP A 46 15.22 -19.89 10.79
CA TRP A 46 15.30 -18.55 10.21
C TRP A 46 16.69 -17.96 10.49
N GLY A 47 17.40 -17.59 9.41
CA GLY A 47 18.78 -17.12 9.49
C GLY A 47 19.84 -18.24 9.41
N GLU A 48 19.45 -19.50 9.23
CA GLU A 48 20.44 -20.56 8.96
C GLU A 48 21.05 -20.42 7.55
N ASN A 49 22.33 -20.66 7.47
CA ASN A 49 23.06 -20.67 6.20
C ASN A 49 22.51 -21.76 5.27
N GLY A 50 22.23 -21.41 4.02
CA GLY A 50 21.69 -22.32 3.01
C GLY A 50 20.15 -22.40 2.97
N ILE A 51 19.43 -21.67 3.83
CA ILE A 51 17.98 -21.50 3.75
C ILE A 51 17.67 -20.19 3.02
N SER A 52 16.91 -20.28 1.93
CA SER A 52 16.45 -19.10 1.18
C SER A 52 15.18 -18.54 1.79
N TYR A 53 15.16 -17.23 2.01
CA TYR A 53 14.01 -16.46 2.45
C TYR A 53 13.51 -15.59 1.31
N THR A 54 12.20 -15.39 1.25
CA THR A 54 11.59 -14.52 0.26
C THR A 54 10.64 -13.54 0.94
N VAL A 55 10.67 -12.29 0.48
CA VAL A 55 9.69 -11.25 0.82
C VAL A 55 8.82 -11.02 -0.39
N GLY A 56 7.49 -10.94 -0.21
CA GLY A 56 6.55 -10.78 -1.31
C GLY A 56 6.25 -12.06 -2.12
N ARG A 57 6.82 -13.20 -1.75
CA ARG A 57 6.62 -14.46 -2.46
C ARG A 57 6.47 -15.63 -1.49
N ARG A 58 5.51 -16.50 -1.76
CA ARG A 58 5.38 -17.80 -1.09
C ARG A 58 5.64 -18.94 -2.08
N THR A 59 6.43 -19.91 -1.64
CA THR A 59 6.59 -21.18 -2.38
C THR A 59 6.16 -22.32 -1.47
N HIS A 60 5.14 -23.07 -1.86
CA HIS A 60 4.63 -24.20 -1.09
C HIS A 60 4.16 -25.32 -2.04
N SER A 61 4.64 -26.55 -1.84
CA SER A 61 4.19 -27.74 -2.57
C SER A 61 4.15 -27.58 -4.10
N GLY A 62 5.13 -26.87 -4.69
CA GLY A 62 5.20 -26.62 -6.14
C GLY A 62 4.37 -25.44 -6.65
N TYR A 63 3.59 -24.78 -5.79
CA TYR A 63 2.90 -23.53 -6.10
C TYR A 63 3.78 -22.34 -5.75
N VAL A 64 3.73 -21.33 -6.61
CA VAL A 64 4.40 -20.04 -6.41
C VAL A 64 3.35 -18.97 -6.42
N ASP A 65 3.16 -18.33 -5.29
CA ASP A 65 2.26 -17.18 -5.15
C ASP A 65 3.11 -15.92 -4.93
N ASN A 66 2.93 -14.92 -5.77
CA ASN A 66 3.52 -13.60 -5.57
C ASN A 66 2.50 -12.70 -4.90
N GLY A 67 2.95 -11.91 -3.92
CA GLY A 67 2.10 -10.92 -3.28
C GLY A 67 2.00 -9.67 -4.17
N ASP A 68 0.78 -9.21 -4.42
CA ASP A 68 0.52 -7.88 -4.98
C ASP A 68 0.29 -6.93 -3.79
N MET A 69 1.37 -6.29 -3.33
CA MET A 69 1.36 -5.47 -2.11
C MET A 69 2.45 -4.41 -2.15
N GLN A 70 2.23 -3.32 -1.43
CA GLN A 70 3.27 -2.36 -1.08
C GLN A 70 3.87 -2.72 0.28
N ILE A 71 5.19 -2.69 0.38
CA ILE A 71 5.92 -3.00 1.61
C ILE A 71 6.88 -1.85 1.91
N ALA A 72 6.92 -1.44 3.18
CA ALA A 72 7.91 -0.50 3.70
C ALA A 72 8.44 -0.99 5.04
N ASP A 73 9.71 -0.69 5.34
CA ASP A 73 10.34 -0.95 6.64
C ASP A 73 10.13 -2.39 7.14
N PHE A 74 10.61 -3.37 6.40
CA PHE A 74 10.49 -4.77 6.77
C PHE A 74 11.65 -5.19 7.67
N HIS A 75 11.33 -5.51 8.93
CA HIS A 75 12.31 -5.90 9.95
C HIS A 75 12.24 -7.39 10.26
N TYR A 76 13.40 -8.02 10.40
CA TYR A 76 13.56 -9.30 11.08
C TYR A 76 14.59 -9.15 12.19
N VAL A 77 14.16 -9.37 13.43
CA VAL A 77 15.03 -9.28 14.61
C VAL A 77 15.26 -10.67 15.16
N SER A 78 16.51 -11.09 15.18
CA SER A 78 16.93 -12.42 15.63
C SER A 78 17.38 -12.41 17.09
N GLY A 79 16.90 -13.38 17.85
CA GLY A 79 17.29 -13.58 19.27
C GLY A 79 16.50 -12.70 20.26
N TYR A 80 15.54 -11.91 19.80
CA TYR A 80 14.69 -11.05 20.64
C TYR A 80 13.23 -11.18 20.22
N ALA A 81 12.34 -11.28 21.20
CA ALA A 81 10.90 -11.39 20.98
C ALA A 81 10.17 -10.11 21.44
N TYR A 82 10.32 -9.04 20.66
CA TYR A 82 9.67 -7.78 20.94
C TYR A 82 8.19 -7.80 20.55
N ASP A 83 7.40 -7.01 21.26
CA ASP A 83 6.04 -6.68 20.87
C ASP A 83 6.00 -5.49 19.89
N ALA A 84 4.79 -5.09 19.48
CA ALA A 84 4.61 -4.00 18.52
C ALA A 84 5.19 -2.67 18.99
N THR A 85 5.27 -2.43 20.31
CA THR A 85 5.76 -1.14 20.85
C THR A 85 7.24 -0.87 20.61
N ALA A 86 8.01 -1.91 20.22
CA ALA A 86 9.38 -1.71 19.75
C ALA A 86 9.44 -0.97 18.40
N PHE A 87 8.39 -1.08 17.56
CA PHE A 87 8.35 -0.61 16.18
C PHE A 87 7.31 0.50 15.93
N GLY A 88 6.54 0.86 16.95
CA GLY A 88 5.53 1.90 16.83
C GLY A 88 5.03 2.39 18.19
N TYR A 89 4.08 3.30 18.17
CA TYR A 89 3.43 3.89 19.34
C TYR A 89 2.04 4.39 18.98
N PHE A 90 1.18 4.52 19.97
CA PHE A 90 -0.07 5.25 19.81
C PHE A 90 0.19 6.74 19.97
N ASP A 91 -0.25 7.53 19.01
CA ASP A 91 -0.19 8.99 19.10
C ASP A 91 -1.17 9.47 20.17
N ASP A 92 -0.67 10.18 21.19
CA ASP A 92 -1.44 10.57 22.37
C ASP A 92 -2.59 11.55 22.06
N GLN A 93 -2.51 12.27 20.93
CA GLN A 93 -3.53 13.23 20.53
C GLN A 93 -4.65 12.61 19.69
N THR A 94 -4.30 11.66 18.83
CA THR A 94 -5.23 11.09 17.85
C THR A 94 -5.65 9.66 18.20
N GLY A 95 -4.92 8.98 19.09
CA GLY A 95 -5.10 7.56 19.38
C GLY A 95 -4.71 6.64 18.21
N ILE A 96 -4.14 7.17 17.13
CA ILE A 96 -3.76 6.40 15.95
C ILE A 96 -2.38 5.79 16.16
N TRP A 97 -2.25 4.51 15.77
CA TRP A 97 -0.96 3.83 15.76
C TRP A 97 -0.02 4.44 14.72
N ARG A 98 1.19 4.79 15.14
CA ARG A 98 2.23 5.33 14.26
C ARG A 98 3.49 4.47 14.33
N PRO A 99 4.12 4.16 13.19
CA PRO A 99 5.40 3.49 13.18
C PRO A 99 6.49 4.43 13.75
N LYS A 100 7.52 3.84 14.34
CA LYS A 100 8.72 4.53 14.79
C LYS A 100 9.96 3.78 14.35
N LYS A 101 11.05 4.50 14.20
CA LYS A 101 12.35 3.89 13.87
C LYS A 101 12.76 2.92 14.98
N TYR A 102 13.05 1.67 14.58
CA TYR A 102 13.66 0.71 15.49
C TYR A 102 15.14 1.06 15.73
N THR A 103 15.56 1.05 16.99
CA THR A 103 16.92 1.41 17.39
C THR A 103 17.62 0.31 18.19
N GLY A 104 16.99 -0.85 18.31
CA GLY A 104 17.54 -2.00 19.01
C GLY A 104 18.51 -2.81 18.15
N SER A 105 19.04 -3.87 18.73
CA SER A 105 19.89 -4.82 18.02
C SER A 105 19.05 -5.74 17.13
N TYR A 106 19.52 -5.99 15.91
CA TYR A 106 18.91 -6.98 15.01
C TYR A 106 19.36 -8.43 15.30
N GLY A 107 20.30 -8.61 16.25
CA GLY A 107 20.95 -9.91 16.43
C GLY A 107 21.84 -10.28 15.22
N SER A 108 22.47 -11.44 15.25
CA SER A 108 23.45 -11.82 14.21
C SER A 108 22.83 -12.25 12.88
N ALA A 109 21.61 -12.75 12.90
CA ALA A 109 20.88 -13.22 11.71
C ALA A 109 19.74 -12.26 11.27
N GLY A 110 19.55 -11.15 11.99
CA GLY A 110 18.52 -10.17 11.67
C GLY A 110 18.86 -9.30 10.47
N TRP A 111 17.87 -8.64 9.92
CA TRP A 111 18.01 -7.73 8.78
C TRP A 111 16.90 -6.67 8.78
N HIS A 112 17.12 -5.59 8.02
CA HIS A 112 16.19 -4.51 7.80
C HIS A 112 16.18 -4.07 6.34
N LEU A 113 15.05 -4.18 5.67
CA LEU A 113 14.85 -3.71 4.31
C LEU A 113 14.03 -2.43 4.35
N GLU A 114 14.68 -1.30 4.12
CA GLU A 114 14.02 0.00 4.04
C GLU A 114 13.35 0.25 2.67
N PHE A 115 13.80 -0.45 1.61
CA PHE A 115 13.39 -0.25 0.21
C PHE A 115 13.55 1.20 -0.29
N LYS A 116 14.34 2.00 0.40
CA LYS A 116 14.46 3.44 0.19
C LYS A 116 15.43 3.81 -0.92
N ASP A 117 16.51 3.03 -1.07
CA ASP A 117 17.53 3.30 -2.07
C ASP A 117 17.07 2.77 -3.44
N ASN A 118 16.58 3.67 -4.27
CA ASN A 118 16.14 3.39 -5.64
C ASN A 118 17.18 3.73 -6.71
N SER A 119 18.45 3.84 -6.34
CA SER A 119 19.54 4.09 -7.31
C SER A 119 19.76 2.93 -8.27
N SER A 120 19.36 1.72 -7.89
CA SER A 120 19.34 0.51 -8.73
C SER A 120 18.36 -0.51 -8.17
N THR A 121 17.94 -1.47 -8.99
CA THR A 121 17.08 -2.58 -8.55
C THR A 121 17.72 -3.38 -7.41
N SER A 122 19.04 -3.60 -7.45
CA SER A 122 19.77 -4.31 -6.39
C SER A 122 19.82 -3.52 -5.08
N ALA A 123 19.79 -2.20 -5.13
CA ALA A 123 19.79 -1.35 -3.94
C ALA A 123 18.51 -1.47 -3.11
N LEU A 124 17.37 -1.80 -3.74
CA LEU A 124 16.11 -2.05 -3.03
C LEU A 124 16.20 -3.21 -2.03
N GLY A 125 17.01 -4.22 -2.32
CA GLY A 125 17.21 -5.40 -1.46
C GLY A 125 18.29 -5.23 -0.38
N LYS A 126 18.81 -4.03 -0.17
CA LYS A 126 19.90 -3.77 0.75
C LYS A 126 19.47 -3.91 2.21
N ASP A 127 20.24 -4.70 2.96
CA ASP A 127 20.10 -4.79 4.42
C ASP A 127 20.73 -3.58 5.10
N THR A 128 19.95 -2.79 5.79
CA THR A 128 20.38 -1.59 6.53
C THR A 128 20.57 -1.84 8.04
N SER A 129 20.41 -3.10 8.50
CA SER A 129 20.63 -3.46 9.91
C SER A 129 22.10 -3.41 10.35
N GLY A 130 23.03 -3.45 9.39
CA GLY A 130 24.47 -3.55 9.62
C GLY A 130 25.01 -4.98 9.59
N ASN A 131 24.17 -6.00 9.44
CA ASN A 131 24.60 -7.41 9.37
C ASN A 131 25.01 -7.85 7.95
N GLY A 132 24.63 -7.09 6.91
CA GLY A 132 24.96 -7.40 5.52
C GLY A 132 24.17 -8.58 4.93
N ASN A 133 22.99 -8.85 5.45
CA ASN A 133 22.07 -9.89 4.97
C ASN A 133 21.22 -9.37 3.79
N ASP A 134 21.90 -8.96 2.71
CA ASP A 134 21.27 -8.38 1.53
C ASP A 134 20.36 -9.38 0.81
N PHE A 135 19.24 -8.88 0.28
CA PHE A 135 18.29 -9.65 -0.54
C PHE A 135 18.50 -9.35 -2.03
N THR A 136 18.33 -10.35 -2.86
CA THR A 136 18.32 -10.17 -4.31
C THR A 136 16.91 -9.77 -4.74
N ALA A 137 16.77 -8.57 -5.30
CA ALA A 137 15.51 -8.13 -5.89
C ALA A 137 15.24 -8.89 -7.19
N ASN A 138 14.06 -9.50 -7.31
CA ASN A 138 13.64 -10.24 -8.49
C ASN A 138 12.30 -9.69 -8.99
N GLY A 139 12.22 -9.32 -10.27
CA GLY A 139 11.01 -8.79 -10.89
C GLY A 139 10.67 -7.36 -10.49
N LEU A 140 11.55 -6.67 -9.73
CA LEU A 140 11.41 -5.26 -9.40
C LEU A 140 12.17 -4.37 -10.40
N SER A 141 11.68 -3.17 -10.61
CA SER A 141 12.28 -2.14 -11.47
C SER A 141 12.34 -0.81 -10.75
N VAL A 142 13.39 -0.04 -10.98
CA VAL A 142 13.52 1.37 -10.57
C VAL A 142 13.59 2.30 -11.78
N SER A 143 13.21 1.82 -12.94
CA SER A 143 13.13 2.64 -14.17
C SER A 143 12.07 3.72 -13.98
N SER A 144 12.38 4.94 -14.46
CA SER A 144 11.43 6.05 -14.36
C SER A 144 10.15 5.77 -15.15
N GLY A 145 9.01 6.10 -14.59
CA GLY A 145 7.70 5.92 -15.22
C GLY A 145 6.86 4.89 -14.49
N LEU A 146 5.97 4.22 -15.21
CA LEU A 146 5.00 3.27 -14.67
C LEU A 146 5.62 1.96 -14.18
N ASP A 147 6.78 1.60 -14.70
CA ASP A 147 7.49 0.39 -14.31
C ASP A 147 8.35 0.60 -13.05
N ASN A 148 8.15 1.69 -12.32
CA ASN A 148 8.91 1.98 -11.11
C ASN A 148 8.21 1.37 -9.88
N ASP A 149 8.80 0.30 -9.36
CA ASP A 149 8.30 -0.38 -8.16
C ASP A 149 8.72 0.31 -6.85
N SER A 150 9.52 1.39 -6.92
CA SER A 150 9.93 2.17 -5.75
C SER A 150 9.03 3.39 -5.58
N SER A 151 8.14 3.35 -4.60
CA SER A 151 7.28 4.47 -4.24
C SER A 151 7.94 5.36 -3.18
N LEU A 152 7.64 6.66 -3.22
CA LEU A 152 7.98 7.59 -2.14
C LEU A 152 7.01 7.47 -0.95
N ASP A 153 5.96 6.67 -1.09
CA ASP A 153 5.00 6.41 -0.03
C ASP A 153 5.63 5.53 1.05
N THR A 154 5.64 6.03 2.26
CA THR A 154 6.19 5.34 3.44
C THR A 154 5.24 5.50 4.61
N PRO A 155 5.33 4.69 5.66
CA PRO A 155 4.48 4.83 6.85
C PRO A 155 4.55 6.21 7.52
N THR A 156 5.61 6.97 7.28
CA THR A 156 5.81 8.33 7.85
C THR A 156 5.63 9.45 6.83
N ASN A 157 5.47 9.12 5.55
CA ASN A 157 5.30 10.07 4.45
C ASN A 157 4.28 9.48 3.45
N ILE A 158 3.01 9.60 3.79
CA ILE A 158 1.90 8.96 3.08
C ILE A 158 1.41 9.86 1.95
N PHE A 159 1.36 9.32 0.74
CA PHE A 159 0.73 9.95 -0.42
C PHE A 159 -0.63 9.30 -0.72
N PRO A 160 -1.56 10.03 -1.35
CA PRO A 160 -2.80 9.43 -1.83
C PRO A 160 -2.50 8.46 -2.97
N THR A 161 -3.06 7.28 -2.88
CA THR A 161 -3.10 6.27 -3.93
C THR A 161 -4.56 6.01 -4.32
N LEU A 162 -4.81 5.27 -5.38
CA LEU A 162 -6.15 4.80 -5.71
C LEU A 162 -6.63 3.78 -4.67
N ASN A 163 -7.93 3.78 -4.40
CA ASN A 163 -8.55 2.84 -3.46
C ASN A 163 -9.45 1.84 -4.21
N PRO A 164 -8.93 0.70 -4.68
CA PRO A 164 -9.70 -0.25 -5.46
C PRO A 164 -10.84 -0.90 -4.65
N THR A 165 -10.77 -0.93 -3.31
CA THR A 165 -11.84 -1.46 -2.47
C THR A 165 -13.08 -0.56 -2.44
N ALA A 166 -12.92 0.74 -2.74
CA ALA A 166 -13.99 1.70 -2.88
C ALA A 166 -14.34 1.99 -4.36
N ALA A 167 -13.80 1.24 -5.31
CA ALA A 167 -14.05 1.47 -6.72
C ALA A 167 -15.51 1.14 -7.12
N PHE A 168 -16.08 1.99 -7.96
CA PHE A 168 -17.33 1.73 -8.67
C PHE A 168 -17.00 0.99 -9.97
N LEU A 169 -17.51 -0.21 -10.16
CA LEU A 169 -17.14 -1.08 -11.30
C LEU A 169 -18.29 -1.36 -12.29
N ASN A 170 -19.52 -1.12 -11.94
CA ASN A 170 -20.72 -1.34 -12.80
C ASN A 170 -20.58 -2.52 -13.80
N GLY A 171 -20.14 -3.68 -13.31
CA GLY A 171 -19.85 -4.85 -14.15
C GLY A 171 -18.56 -4.75 -14.99
N SER A 172 -17.73 -3.73 -14.75
CA SER A 172 -16.42 -3.57 -15.37
C SER A 172 -15.38 -4.48 -14.69
N SER A 173 -14.39 -4.92 -15.47
CA SER A 173 -13.18 -5.58 -14.96
C SER A 173 -12.02 -4.60 -14.78
N SER A 174 -12.30 -3.29 -14.66
CA SER A 174 -11.28 -2.27 -14.40
C SER A 174 -10.60 -2.51 -13.06
N TYR A 175 -9.30 -2.21 -12.98
CA TYR A 175 -8.50 -2.51 -11.80
C TYR A 175 -7.39 -1.46 -11.60
N ALA A 176 -6.89 -1.36 -10.37
CA ALA A 176 -5.68 -0.61 -10.06
C ALA A 176 -4.43 -1.50 -10.17
N SER A 177 -3.31 -0.91 -10.59
CA SER A 177 -2.00 -1.56 -10.68
C SER A 177 -0.89 -0.57 -10.31
N GLU A 178 0.37 -0.95 -10.41
CA GLU A 178 1.53 -0.13 -10.09
C GLU A 178 1.44 0.48 -8.68
N GLY A 179 1.24 -0.39 -7.69
CA GLY A 179 1.07 0.05 -6.31
C GLY A 179 -0.14 0.97 -6.08
N ASN A 180 -1.23 0.76 -6.84
CA ASN A 180 -2.43 1.60 -6.85
C ASN A 180 -2.20 3.03 -7.37
N LEU A 181 -1.20 3.24 -8.21
CA LEU A 181 -0.94 4.52 -8.86
C LEU A 181 -1.50 4.60 -10.28
N GLN A 182 -1.85 3.47 -10.87
CA GLN A 182 -2.45 3.39 -12.20
C GLN A 182 -3.85 2.80 -12.13
N TRP A 183 -4.80 3.41 -12.88
CA TRP A 183 -6.12 2.86 -13.13
C TRP A 183 -6.22 2.32 -14.55
N ASN A 184 -6.53 1.04 -14.67
CA ASN A 184 -6.72 0.36 -15.94
C ASN A 184 -8.21 0.25 -16.23
N GLY A 185 -8.72 1.13 -17.09
CA GLY A 185 -10.11 1.11 -17.55
C GLY A 185 -10.31 0.02 -18.60
N VAL A 186 -11.32 -0.82 -18.41
CA VAL A 186 -11.74 -1.82 -19.38
C VAL A 186 -12.98 -1.35 -20.12
N ASN A 187 -12.97 -1.48 -21.45
CA ASN A 187 -13.96 -0.93 -22.37
C ASN A 187 -15.42 -1.26 -22.03
N ASN A 188 -16.29 -0.29 -22.32
CA ASN A 188 -17.75 -0.32 -22.40
C ASN A 188 -18.55 -0.27 -21.11
N ASN A 189 -17.95 -0.26 -19.93
CA ASN A 189 -18.67 -0.10 -18.67
C ASN A 189 -18.10 1.07 -17.87
N GLN A 190 -18.98 1.81 -17.22
CA GLN A 190 -18.55 2.89 -16.34
C GLN A 190 -17.80 2.31 -15.14
N ALA A 191 -16.64 2.84 -14.87
CA ALA A 191 -15.86 2.50 -13.69
C ALA A 191 -15.13 3.74 -13.18
N GLY A 192 -14.98 3.85 -11.88
CA GLY A 192 -14.25 4.95 -11.24
C GLY A 192 -13.60 4.47 -9.96
N CYS A 193 -12.46 5.02 -9.65
CA CYS A 193 -11.69 4.68 -8.46
C CYS A 193 -11.38 5.96 -7.68
N PRO A 194 -11.83 6.10 -6.43
CA PRO A 194 -11.48 7.22 -5.59
C PRO A 194 -10.03 7.08 -5.09
N ALA A 195 -9.44 8.18 -4.65
CA ALA A 195 -8.18 8.15 -3.91
C ALA A 195 -8.40 7.62 -2.49
N SER A 196 -7.31 7.15 -1.88
CA SER A 196 -7.27 6.62 -0.51
C SER A 196 -7.38 7.69 0.57
N MET A 197 -7.20 8.97 0.20
CA MET A 197 -7.24 10.11 1.12
C MET A 197 -8.30 11.10 0.69
N ALA A 198 -9.07 11.60 1.66
CA ALA A 198 -9.97 12.72 1.46
C ALA A 198 -9.23 14.06 1.64
N PHE A 199 -9.69 15.09 0.96
CA PHE A 199 -9.22 16.45 1.22
C PHE A 199 -9.77 16.93 2.58
N PRO A 200 -8.93 17.55 3.43
CA PRO A 200 -9.41 18.28 4.60
C PRO A 200 -10.37 19.40 4.22
N SER A 201 -11.17 19.86 5.17
CA SER A 201 -12.17 20.92 4.96
C SER A 201 -11.58 22.31 4.72
N THR A 202 -10.29 22.48 4.81
CA THR A 202 -9.56 23.74 4.61
C THR A 202 -8.25 23.50 3.88
N GLY A 203 -7.66 24.55 3.33
CA GLY A 203 -6.36 24.54 2.67
C GLY A 203 -6.41 24.46 1.15
N LYS A 204 -5.25 24.56 0.55
CA LYS A 204 -5.07 24.54 -0.91
C LYS A 204 -4.40 23.26 -1.32
N TRP A 205 -5.01 22.58 -2.28
CA TRP A 205 -4.61 21.23 -2.69
C TRP A 205 -4.32 21.21 -4.17
N TYR A 206 -3.34 20.40 -4.56
CA TYR A 206 -2.92 20.23 -5.95
C TYR A 206 -2.64 18.76 -6.21
N TRP A 207 -3.10 18.27 -7.35
CA TRP A 207 -2.76 16.94 -7.84
C TRP A 207 -2.71 16.90 -9.36
N GLU A 208 -2.04 15.91 -9.87
CA GLU A 208 -1.89 15.65 -11.29
C GLU A 208 -2.30 14.22 -11.61
N ILE A 209 -2.81 14.04 -12.81
CA ILE A 209 -2.98 12.73 -13.41
C ILE A 209 -2.42 12.75 -14.82
N LYS A 210 -1.83 11.63 -15.22
CA LYS A 210 -1.34 11.42 -16.58
C LYS A 210 -2.22 10.41 -17.30
N LEU A 211 -2.70 10.76 -18.48
CA LEU A 211 -3.43 9.83 -19.34
C LEU A 211 -2.43 8.99 -20.14
N LEU A 212 -2.50 7.67 -20.01
CA LEU A 212 -1.51 6.72 -20.54
C LEU A 212 -1.93 6.05 -21.83
N SER A 213 -3.20 6.17 -22.17
CA SER A 213 -3.76 5.66 -23.42
C SER A 213 -4.83 6.62 -23.94
N SER A 214 -4.98 6.71 -25.23
CA SER A 214 -6.04 7.52 -25.84
C SER A 214 -7.40 6.93 -25.53
N ASN A 215 -8.07 7.50 -24.54
CA ASN A 215 -9.47 7.20 -24.22
C ASN A 215 -10.21 8.48 -23.92
N THR A 216 -11.05 8.87 -24.85
CA THR A 216 -11.85 10.09 -24.76
C THR A 216 -12.93 10.07 -23.68
N ASN A 217 -13.21 8.90 -23.07
CA ASN A 217 -14.26 8.76 -22.05
C ASN A 217 -13.70 8.74 -20.61
N PHE A 218 -12.56 9.34 -20.39
CA PHE A 218 -11.96 9.47 -19.08
C PHE A 218 -12.33 10.82 -18.44
N SER A 219 -12.54 10.83 -17.13
CA SER A 219 -12.67 12.06 -16.35
C SER A 219 -12.03 11.92 -14.98
N PHE A 220 -11.56 13.02 -14.43
CA PHE A 220 -11.04 13.08 -13.06
C PHE A 220 -11.59 14.32 -12.34
N GLY A 221 -11.56 14.30 -11.01
CA GLY A 221 -12.11 15.40 -10.23
C GLY A 221 -12.27 15.05 -8.76
N ILE A 222 -13.25 15.66 -8.15
CA ILE A 222 -13.61 15.46 -6.74
C ILE A 222 -15.03 14.91 -6.62
N THR A 223 -15.24 14.12 -5.58
CA THR A 223 -16.56 13.60 -5.20
C THR A 223 -16.76 13.81 -3.69
N PRO A 224 -18.01 14.04 -3.21
CA PRO A 224 -18.24 14.22 -1.78
C PRO A 224 -17.94 12.94 -0.98
N ASP A 225 -17.76 13.09 0.32
CA ASP A 225 -17.54 11.99 1.29
C ASP A 225 -18.70 10.99 1.39
N THR A 226 -19.87 11.39 0.93
CA THR A 226 -21.07 10.52 0.80
C THR A 226 -20.98 9.56 -0.38
N TYR A 227 -19.90 9.57 -1.14
CA TYR A 227 -19.69 8.63 -2.23
C TYR A 227 -19.76 7.17 -1.76
N SER A 228 -20.42 6.35 -2.53
CA SER A 228 -20.45 4.89 -2.34
C SER A 228 -20.02 4.18 -3.63
N ASN A 229 -19.42 3.01 -3.50
CA ASN A 229 -19.00 2.20 -4.65
C ASN A 229 -20.16 1.63 -5.50
N THR A 230 -21.39 1.96 -5.18
CA THR A 230 -22.58 1.59 -5.96
C THR A 230 -23.03 2.68 -6.93
N THR A 231 -22.36 3.83 -6.91
CA THR A 231 -22.75 5.02 -7.71
C THR A 231 -21.54 5.53 -8.49
N ASN A 232 -21.76 5.93 -9.75
CA ASN A 232 -20.71 6.59 -10.54
C ASN A 232 -20.20 7.83 -9.80
N PRO A 233 -18.88 7.98 -9.54
CA PRO A 233 -18.33 9.07 -8.75
C PRO A 233 -18.59 10.48 -9.33
N ALA A 234 -18.91 10.61 -10.60
CA ALA A 234 -19.22 11.89 -11.23
C ALA A 234 -20.68 12.34 -11.00
N THR A 235 -21.57 11.50 -10.46
CA THR A 235 -23.01 11.80 -10.36
C THR A 235 -23.49 12.34 -9.01
N PRO A 236 -22.84 12.10 -7.85
CA PRO A 236 -23.32 12.66 -6.59
C PRO A 236 -23.40 14.19 -6.61
N THR A 237 -24.40 14.75 -5.92
CA THR A 237 -24.47 16.19 -5.72
C THR A 237 -23.20 16.72 -5.06
N GLY A 238 -22.58 17.73 -5.67
CA GLY A 238 -21.28 18.27 -5.22
C GLY A 238 -20.07 17.65 -5.89
N SER A 239 -20.23 16.62 -6.74
CA SER A 239 -19.11 16.14 -7.55
C SER A 239 -18.76 17.14 -8.66
N ILE A 240 -17.45 17.28 -8.92
CA ILE A 240 -16.92 18.12 -10.01
C ILE A 240 -15.87 17.32 -10.76
N GLY A 241 -16.00 17.20 -12.05
CA GLY A 241 -15.08 16.46 -12.92
C GLY A 241 -14.70 17.23 -14.16
N TYR A 242 -13.50 16.93 -14.66
CA TYR A 242 -13.00 17.37 -15.96
C TYR A 242 -12.80 16.14 -16.84
N ALA A 243 -13.46 16.13 -17.99
CA ALA A 243 -13.39 15.03 -18.94
C ALA A 243 -12.34 15.27 -20.01
N ALA A 244 -11.69 14.21 -20.47
CA ALA A 244 -10.60 14.26 -21.45
C ALA A 244 -11.01 14.94 -22.76
N TYR A 245 -12.29 14.90 -23.11
CA TYR A 245 -12.85 15.60 -24.28
C TYR A 245 -13.29 17.05 -24.01
N GLY A 246 -12.69 17.72 -23.03
CA GLY A 246 -12.86 19.16 -22.79
C GLY A 246 -14.15 19.57 -22.08
N SER A 247 -14.91 18.63 -21.53
CA SER A 247 -16.13 18.93 -20.80
C SER A 247 -15.92 19.01 -19.30
N LYS A 248 -16.68 19.86 -18.59
CA LYS A 248 -16.84 19.74 -17.15
C LYS A 248 -18.11 18.98 -16.80
N ILE A 249 -18.06 18.24 -15.71
CA ILE A 249 -19.19 17.49 -15.16
C ILE A 249 -19.41 18.00 -13.73
N VAL A 250 -20.62 18.48 -13.43
CA VAL A 250 -21.01 18.94 -12.11
C VAL A 250 -22.26 18.20 -11.68
N SER A 251 -22.18 17.41 -10.61
CA SER A 251 -23.30 16.64 -10.08
C SER A 251 -24.00 15.81 -11.18
N GLY A 252 -23.24 15.19 -12.05
CA GLY A 252 -23.73 14.41 -13.18
C GLY A 252 -24.18 15.22 -14.41
N THR A 253 -24.18 16.54 -14.33
CA THR A 253 -24.55 17.39 -15.47
C THR A 253 -23.29 17.81 -16.22
N GLU A 254 -23.27 17.48 -17.52
CA GLU A 254 -22.16 17.81 -18.40
C GLU A 254 -22.33 19.18 -19.06
N THR A 255 -21.23 19.93 -19.16
CA THR A 255 -21.10 21.14 -19.97
C THR A 255 -19.99 20.92 -20.98
N ALA A 256 -20.35 20.76 -22.24
CA ALA A 256 -19.41 20.53 -23.33
C ALA A 256 -18.56 21.76 -23.67
N SER A 257 -17.38 21.52 -24.26
CA SER A 257 -16.47 22.57 -24.76
C SER A 257 -16.11 23.62 -23.71
N TRP A 258 -15.97 23.18 -22.45
CA TRP A 258 -15.63 24.06 -21.34
C TRP A 258 -14.13 24.39 -21.30
N ALA A 259 -13.27 23.45 -21.72
CA ALA A 259 -11.83 23.58 -21.73
C ALA A 259 -11.23 22.82 -22.92
N VAL A 260 -9.91 22.79 -23.01
CA VAL A 260 -9.19 22.03 -24.04
C VAL A 260 -9.27 20.52 -23.76
N ASP A 261 -9.26 19.74 -24.82
CA ASP A 261 -9.14 18.28 -24.71
C ASP A 261 -7.73 17.93 -24.21
N PHE A 262 -7.62 16.83 -23.51
CA PHE A 262 -6.33 16.22 -23.18
C PHE A 262 -6.33 14.74 -23.55
N ASP A 263 -5.20 14.25 -24.05
CA ASP A 263 -5.11 12.93 -24.68
C ASP A 263 -3.86 12.16 -24.21
N ASN A 264 -3.54 11.08 -24.91
CA ASN A 264 -2.45 10.19 -24.55
C ASN A 264 -1.14 10.94 -24.29
N SER A 265 -0.54 10.65 -23.15
CA SER A 265 0.68 11.27 -22.63
C SER A 265 0.53 12.67 -22.03
N ASP A 266 -0.65 13.29 -22.12
CA ASP A 266 -0.89 14.56 -21.44
C ASP A 266 -1.01 14.38 -19.95
N THR A 267 -0.59 15.41 -19.23
CA THR A 267 -0.78 15.52 -17.79
C THR A 267 -1.81 16.60 -17.52
N ALA A 268 -2.92 16.21 -16.92
CA ALA A 268 -3.93 17.14 -16.44
C ALA A 268 -3.74 17.41 -14.95
N ALA A 269 -3.81 18.68 -14.57
CA ALA A 269 -3.64 19.13 -13.21
C ALA A 269 -4.92 19.75 -12.66
N ALA A 270 -5.14 19.59 -11.36
CA ALA A 270 -6.22 20.26 -10.64
C ALA A 270 -5.69 20.97 -9.40
N ALA A 271 -6.20 22.17 -9.17
CA ALA A 271 -5.98 22.94 -7.96
C ALA A 271 -7.34 23.18 -7.27
N LEU A 272 -7.40 22.88 -5.99
CA LEU A 272 -8.59 23.04 -5.15
C LEU A 272 -8.26 24.00 -4.01
N ASP A 273 -9.07 25.05 -3.87
CA ASP A 273 -9.01 26.02 -2.77
C ASP A 273 -10.25 25.78 -1.88
N MET A 274 -10.01 25.38 -0.63
CA MET A 274 -11.04 25.06 0.37
C MET A 274 -11.14 26.14 1.45
N ASP A 275 -10.40 27.26 1.33
CA ASP A 275 -10.43 28.37 2.28
C ASP A 275 -11.53 29.39 1.97
#